data_a4deacaf0666375ed70ec564f718612c
#
_entry.id   a4deacaf0666375ed70ec564f718612c
#
_cell.length_a   1.000
_cell.length_b   1.000
_cell.length_c   1.000
_cell.angle_alpha   90.00
_cell.angle_beta   90.00
_cell.angle_gamma   90.00
#
_symmetry.space_group_name_H-M   'P 1'
#
loop_
_entity.id
_entity.type
_entity.pdbx_description
1 polymer ?
#
loop_
_entity_poly.entity_id
_entity_poly.type
_entity_poly.pdbx_seq_one_letter_code
_entity_poly.pdbx_strand_id
1 'polypeptide(L)'
;MPAPLLMAVLATATETAGCILLALGLFTRLISIPLMVTMTVAGLSVHWSHGWAAIAGKTAESTLRLQAFMEWLAQNFPGRFNYITQYGDPVVLNNGIEFTVTYVIMLAVLFFYGGGRFVSLDYWLGQFRARPDGALAAAHV
;
A
#
# COMPACT_ATOMS: atom_id res chain seq x y z
N MET A 1 17.38 -6.25 14.22
CA MET A 1 17.41 -6.83 12.86
C MET A 1 18.85 -6.88 12.37
N PRO A 2 19.32 -7.97 11.77
CA PRO A 2 20.64 -8.01 11.16
C PRO A 2 20.65 -7.11 9.92
N ALA A 3 21.72 -6.33 9.74
CA ALA A 3 21.95 -5.42 8.61
C ALA A 3 20.76 -4.48 8.29
N PRO A 4 20.42 -3.52 9.17
CA PRO A 4 19.22 -2.68 9.01
C PRO A 4 19.23 -1.86 7.70
N LEU A 5 20.38 -1.38 7.26
CA LEU A 5 20.51 -0.64 6.00
C LEU A 5 20.20 -1.53 4.79
N LEU A 6 20.71 -2.76 4.76
CA LEU A 6 20.44 -3.70 3.68
C LEU A 6 18.94 -4.03 3.60
N MET A 7 18.29 -4.27 4.74
CA MET A 7 16.85 -4.54 4.79
C MET A 7 16.03 -3.34 4.32
N ALA A 8 16.41 -2.12 4.71
CA ALA A 8 15.73 -0.90 4.25
C ALA A 8 15.87 -0.72 2.73
N VAL A 9 17.07 -0.92 2.17
CA VAL A 9 17.30 -0.82 0.72
C VAL A 9 16.50 -1.88 -0.04
N LEU A 10 16.49 -3.13 0.44
CA LEU A 10 15.72 -4.22 -0.21
C LEU A 10 14.21 -3.95 -0.15
N ALA A 11 13.70 -3.49 0.99
CA ALA A 11 12.28 -3.14 1.13
C ALA A 11 11.90 -2.00 0.16
N THR A 12 12.65 -0.90 0.16
CA THR A 12 12.38 0.25 -0.73
C THR A 12 12.48 -0.14 -2.20
N ALA A 13 13.47 -0.94 -2.59
CA ALA A 13 13.62 -1.42 -3.96
C ALA A 13 12.44 -2.33 -4.37
N THR A 14 12.04 -3.24 -3.49
CA THR A 14 10.89 -4.13 -3.72
C THR A 14 9.59 -3.35 -3.86
N GLU A 15 9.35 -2.39 -2.99
CA GLU A 15 8.14 -1.55 -3.03
C GLU A 15 8.12 -0.69 -4.29
N THR A 16 9.21 -0.01 -4.62
CA THR A 16 9.28 0.86 -5.80
C THR A 16 9.11 0.07 -7.09
N ALA A 17 9.90 -0.98 -7.28
CA ALA A 17 9.79 -1.84 -8.46
C ALA A 17 8.43 -2.55 -8.51
N GLY A 18 7.94 -3.02 -7.37
CA GLY A 18 6.65 -3.68 -7.23
C GLY A 18 5.48 -2.79 -7.62
N CYS A 19 5.46 -1.54 -7.16
CA CYS A 19 4.41 -0.58 -7.54
C CYS A 19 4.38 -0.33 -9.05
N ILE A 20 5.54 -0.17 -9.69
CA ILE A 20 5.63 0.03 -11.14
C ILE A 20 5.11 -1.20 -11.89
N LEU A 21 5.57 -2.39 -11.49
CA LEU A 21 5.16 -3.65 -12.13
C LEU A 21 3.67 -3.95 -11.96
N LEU A 22 3.12 -3.69 -10.76
CA LEU A 22 1.68 -3.83 -10.51
C LEU A 22 0.86 -2.82 -11.30
N ALA A 23 1.30 -1.56 -11.41
CA ALA A 23 0.63 -0.54 -12.20
C ALA A 23 0.57 -0.90 -13.70
N LEU A 24 1.62 -1.54 -14.21
CA LEU A 24 1.68 -2.06 -15.59
C LEU A 24 0.95 -3.40 -15.76
N GLY A 25 0.56 -4.06 -14.67
CA GLY A 25 0.01 -5.41 -14.69
C GLY A 25 1.01 -6.42 -15.26
N LEU A 26 2.31 -6.26 -14.96
CA LEU A 26 3.39 -7.11 -15.44
C LEU A 26 3.92 -7.97 -14.29
N PHE A 27 3.99 -9.29 -14.51
CA PHE A 27 4.36 -10.27 -13.49
C PHE A 27 3.55 -10.15 -12.20
N THR A 28 2.27 -9.76 -12.30
CA THR A 28 1.42 -9.40 -11.17
C THR A 28 1.45 -10.44 -10.05
N ARG A 29 1.29 -11.72 -10.38
CA ARG A 29 1.31 -12.80 -9.40
C ARG A 29 2.67 -12.97 -8.73
N LEU A 30 3.74 -12.87 -9.51
CA LEU A 30 5.10 -13.08 -9.01
C LEU A 30 5.52 -11.96 -8.06
N ILE A 31 5.25 -10.70 -8.44
CA ILE A 31 5.66 -9.53 -7.64
C ILE A 31 4.79 -9.34 -6.38
N SER A 32 3.58 -9.87 -6.36
CA SER A 32 2.73 -9.84 -5.17
C SER A 32 3.36 -10.60 -3.99
N ILE A 33 4.16 -11.65 -4.23
CA ILE A 33 4.80 -12.44 -3.18
C ILE A 33 5.80 -11.60 -2.36
N PRO A 34 6.85 -11.01 -2.95
CA PRO A 34 7.79 -10.20 -2.17
C PRO A 34 7.14 -8.98 -1.53
N LEU A 35 6.14 -8.37 -2.17
CA LEU A 35 5.39 -7.28 -1.56
C LEU A 35 4.58 -7.72 -0.34
N MET A 36 3.91 -8.88 -0.38
CA MET A 36 3.24 -9.45 0.81
C MET A 36 4.23 -9.73 1.95
N VAL A 37 5.40 -10.26 1.62
CA VAL A 37 6.46 -10.48 2.62
C VAL A 37 6.90 -9.16 3.26
N THR A 38 7.18 -8.14 2.45
CA THR A 38 7.58 -6.81 2.95
C THR A 38 6.50 -6.21 3.86
N MET A 39 5.23 -6.24 3.44
CA MET A 39 4.11 -5.73 4.23
C MET A 39 3.92 -6.53 5.53
N THR A 40 4.05 -7.85 5.50
CA THR A 40 3.95 -8.70 6.70
C THR A 40 5.09 -8.39 7.68
N VAL A 41 6.33 -8.27 7.20
CA VAL A 41 7.48 -7.91 8.04
C VAL A 41 7.28 -6.51 8.64
N ALA A 42 6.85 -5.53 7.88
CA ALA A 42 6.56 -4.19 8.38
C ALA A 42 5.44 -4.22 9.44
N GLY A 43 4.36 -4.94 9.20
CA GLY A 43 3.27 -5.13 10.15
C GLY A 43 3.74 -5.70 11.49
N LEU A 44 4.54 -6.76 11.45
CA LEU A 44 5.01 -7.45 12.65
C LEU A 44 6.13 -6.69 13.39
N SER A 45 7.04 -6.02 12.65
CA SER A 45 8.23 -5.41 13.25
C SER A 45 8.02 -3.97 13.70
N VAL A 46 7.16 -3.22 13.05
CA VAL A 46 6.96 -1.78 13.28
C VAL A 46 5.57 -1.48 13.84
N HIS A 47 4.53 -2.05 13.22
CA HIS A 47 3.16 -1.65 13.50
C HIS A 47 2.47 -2.46 14.60
N TRP A 48 2.95 -3.67 14.89
CA TRP A 48 2.32 -4.59 15.84
C TRP A 48 2.13 -3.98 17.25
N SER A 49 3.14 -3.26 17.74
CA SER A 49 3.12 -2.63 19.06
C SER A 49 2.10 -1.48 19.19
N HIS A 50 1.62 -0.93 18.07
CA HIS A 50 0.64 0.16 18.03
C HIS A 50 -0.81 -0.33 17.98
N GLY A 51 -1.04 -1.64 18.01
CA GLY A 51 -2.38 -2.24 17.96
C GLY A 51 -2.98 -2.22 16.56
N TRP A 52 -4.32 -2.33 16.51
CA TRP A 52 -5.03 -2.49 15.23
C TRP A 52 -5.17 -1.18 14.45
N ALA A 53 -5.72 -0.15 15.09
CA ALA A 53 -6.21 1.05 14.42
C ALA A 53 -5.09 1.91 13.82
N ALA A 54 -5.26 2.35 12.59
CA ALA A 54 -4.35 3.28 11.91
C ALA A 54 -4.47 4.71 12.46
N ILE A 55 -5.68 5.12 12.85
CA ILE A 55 -5.98 6.41 13.46
C ILE A 55 -6.34 6.20 14.93
N ALA A 56 -5.81 7.03 15.82
CA ALA A 56 -6.10 6.95 17.25
C ALA A 56 -7.59 7.20 17.53
N GLY A 57 -8.18 6.37 18.39
CA GLY A 57 -9.55 6.51 18.81
C GLY A 57 -9.78 7.81 19.61
N LYS A 58 -11.03 8.25 19.70
CA LYS A 58 -11.41 9.51 20.40
C LYS A 58 -11.02 9.53 21.88
N THR A 59 -10.95 8.37 22.52
CA THR A 59 -10.60 8.21 23.95
C THR A 59 -9.11 7.95 24.16
N ALA A 60 -8.30 7.87 23.12
CA ALA A 60 -6.87 7.67 23.25
C ALA A 60 -6.21 8.92 23.87
N GLU A 61 -5.23 8.70 24.75
CA GLU A 61 -4.53 9.78 25.45
C GLU A 61 -3.90 10.80 24.47
N SER A 62 -3.35 10.32 23.37
CA SER A 62 -2.80 11.16 22.31
C SER A 62 -3.86 12.06 21.66
N THR A 63 -5.07 11.56 21.46
CA THR A 63 -6.21 12.33 20.92
C THR A 63 -6.68 13.38 21.93
N LEU A 64 -6.78 13.01 23.21
CA LEU A 64 -7.16 13.96 24.27
C LEU A 64 -6.13 15.10 24.42
N ARG A 65 -4.84 14.78 24.31
CA ARG A 65 -3.76 15.79 24.29
C ARG A 65 -3.88 16.74 23.09
N LEU A 66 -4.17 16.20 21.92
CA LEU A 66 -4.41 17.02 20.72
C LEU A 66 -5.62 17.92 20.90
N GLN A 67 -6.74 17.41 21.43
CA GLN A 67 -7.94 18.21 21.69
C GLN A 67 -7.66 19.36 22.66
N ALA A 68 -6.98 19.10 23.77
CA ALA A 68 -6.60 20.14 24.73
C ALA A 68 -5.70 21.21 24.08
N PHE A 69 -4.77 20.81 23.22
CA PHE A 69 -3.96 21.75 22.46
C PHE A 69 -4.79 22.59 21.47
N MET A 70 -5.74 21.96 20.77
CA MET A 70 -6.60 22.64 19.80
C MET A 70 -7.54 23.64 20.50
N GLU A 71 -8.07 23.30 21.68
CA GLU A 71 -8.87 24.23 22.53
C GLU A 71 -8.04 25.43 22.96
N TRP A 72 -6.81 25.18 23.43
CA TRP A 72 -5.89 26.26 23.79
C TRP A 72 -5.57 27.17 22.59
N LEU A 73 -5.35 26.57 21.40
CA LEU A 73 -5.08 27.30 20.16
C LEU A 73 -6.27 28.16 19.74
N ALA A 74 -7.49 27.63 19.85
CA ALA A 74 -8.72 28.36 19.53
C ALA A 74 -8.91 29.60 20.42
N GLN A 75 -8.57 29.48 21.72
CA GLN A 75 -8.70 30.56 22.66
C GLN A 75 -7.65 31.67 22.50
N ASN A 76 -6.40 31.28 22.20
CA ASN A 76 -5.28 32.23 22.17
C ASN A 76 -4.95 32.72 20.74
N PHE A 77 -5.22 31.94 19.70
CA PHE A 77 -4.86 32.23 18.30
C PHE A 77 -5.97 31.80 17.33
N PRO A 78 -7.18 32.40 17.40
CA PRO A 78 -8.33 31.95 16.59
C PRO A 78 -8.09 31.95 15.08
N GLY A 79 -7.32 32.90 14.57
CA GLY A 79 -6.98 32.92 13.14
C GLY A 79 -6.14 31.73 12.68
N ARG A 80 -5.22 31.26 13.54
CA ARG A 80 -4.42 30.06 13.26
C ARG A 80 -5.22 28.78 13.43
N PHE A 81 -6.10 28.75 14.42
CA PHE A 81 -7.04 27.65 14.61
C PHE A 81 -7.92 27.47 13.36
N ASN A 82 -8.55 28.54 12.87
CA ASN A 82 -9.38 28.49 11.66
C ASN A 82 -8.59 28.06 10.41
N TYR A 83 -7.33 28.49 10.29
CA TYR A 83 -6.47 28.07 9.19
C TYR A 83 -6.15 26.58 9.21
N ILE A 84 -5.88 26.01 10.38
CA ILE A 84 -5.56 24.57 10.52
C ILE A 84 -6.80 23.71 10.32
N THR A 85 -7.98 24.16 10.79
CA THR A 85 -9.22 23.38 10.74
C THR A 85 -10.08 23.64 9.50
N GLN A 86 -9.65 24.51 8.60
CA GLN A 86 -10.44 24.89 7.40
C GLN A 86 -10.83 23.71 6.49
N TYR A 87 -10.09 22.61 6.51
CA TYR A 87 -10.37 21.40 5.73
C TYR A 87 -10.76 20.19 6.59
N GLY A 88 -11.01 20.41 7.87
CA GLY A 88 -11.39 19.38 8.84
C GLY A 88 -10.48 19.35 10.05
N ASP A 89 -10.92 18.61 11.07
CA ASP A 89 -10.17 18.50 12.32
C ASP A 89 -8.93 17.63 12.14
N PRO A 90 -7.79 18.00 12.75
CA PRO A 90 -6.59 17.18 12.73
C PRO A 90 -6.80 15.89 13.53
N VAL A 91 -6.24 14.80 13.03
CA VAL A 91 -6.30 13.48 13.66
C VAL A 91 -4.91 13.00 14.06
N VAL A 92 -4.84 12.18 15.10
CA VAL A 92 -3.59 11.55 15.53
C VAL A 92 -3.43 10.22 14.82
N LEU A 93 -2.32 10.05 14.09
CA LEU A 93 -1.96 8.79 13.47
C LEU A 93 -1.44 7.82 14.53
N ASN A 94 -2.11 6.69 14.70
CA ASN A 94 -1.71 5.65 15.65
C ASN A 94 -0.70 4.66 15.05
N ASN A 95 -0.66 4.60 13.73
CA ASN A 95 0.28 3.75 12.98
C ASN A 95 0.11 2.24 13.25
N GLY A 96 -1.13 1.79 13.50
CA GLY A 96 -1.46 0.38 13.74
C GLY A 96 -1.38 -0.50 12.48
N ILE A 97 -1.63 -1.80 12.67
CA ILE A 97 -1.47 -2.83 11.62
C ILE A 97 -2.57 -2.83 10.55
N GLU A 98 -3.61 -2.04 10.70
CA GLU A 98 -4.79 -2.02 9.81
C GLU A 98 -4.41 -1.87 8.34
N PHE A 99 -3.52 -0.92 8.01
CA PHE A 99 -3.10 -0.71 6.62
C PHE A 99 -2.24 -1.85 6.09
N THR A 100 -1.33 -2.39 6.89
CA THR A 100 -0.48 -3.51 6.43
C THR A 100 -1.30 -4.76 6.17
N VAL A 101 -2.30 -5.06 7.01
CA VAL A 101 -3.24 -6.18 6.80
C VAL A 101 -4.07 -5.95 5.54
N THR A 102 -4.58 -4.75 5.33
CA THR A 102 -5.33 -4.39 4.13
C THR A 102 -4.50 -4.59 2.86
N TYR A 103 -3.26 -4.12 2.84
CA TYR A 103 -2.36 -4.32 1.69
C TYR A 103 -2.03 -5.79 1.46
N VAL A 104 -1.80 -6.59 2.51
CA VAL A 104 -1.57 -8.04 2.37
C VAL A 104 -2.78 -8.72 1.75
N ILE A 105 -4.01 -8.39 2.17
CA ILE A 105 -5.23 -8.94 1.58
C ILE A 105 -5.37 -8.53 0.11
N MET A 106 -5.15 -7.27 -0.23
CA MET A 106 -5.21 -6.78 -1.61
C MET A 106 -4.16 -7.49 -2.50
N LEU A 107 -2.95 -7.65 -2.01
CA LEU A 107 -1.88 -8.37 -2.72
C LEU A 107 -2.19 -9.86 -2.86
N ALA A 108 -2.81 -10.49 -1.87
CA ALA A 108 -3.28 -11.86 -1.95
C ALA A 108 -4.35 -12.01 -3.06
N VAL A 109 -5.29 -11.09 -3.15
CA VAL A 109 -6.27 -11.07 -4.26
C VAL A 109 -5.56 -10.96 -5.61
N LEU A 110 -4.58 -10.07 -5.76
CA LEU A 110 -3.80 -9.93 -6.99
C LEU A 110 -2.97 -11.19 -7.30
N PHE A 111 -2.47 -11.87 -6.29
CA PHE A 111 -1.76 -13.14 -6.47
C PHE A 111 -2.66 -14.24 -7.05
N PHE A 112 -3.89 -14.39 -6.54
CA PHE A 112 -4.81 -15.42 -7.02
C PHE A 112 -5.45 -15.07 -8.37
N TYR A 113 -5.88 -13.85 -8.56
CA TYR A 113 -6.62 -13.42 -9.77
C TYR A 113 -5.72 -12.83 -10.87
N GLY A 114 -4.54 -12.31 -10.51
CA GLY A 114 -3.65 -11.62 -11.45
C GLY A 114 -4.08 -10.19 -11.77
N GLY A 115 -3.46 -9.58 -12.78
CA GLY A 115 -3.66 -8.18 -13.16
C GLY A 115 -4.91 -7.85 -13.97
N GLY A 116 -5.83 -8.83 -14.16
CA GLY A 116 -7.06 -8.64 -14.93
C GLY A 116 -6.87 -8.65 -16.46
N ARG A 117 -7.98 -8.52 -17.20
CA ARG A 117 -8.03 -8.71 -18.67
C ARG A 117 -7.81 -7.42 -19.49
N PHE A 118 -8.10 -6.24 -18.93
CA PHE A 118 -8.19 -5.03 -19.74
C PHE A 118 -6.91 -4.20 -19.79
N VAL A 119 -6.19 -4.07 -18.69
CA VAL A 119 -5.04 -3.17 -18.55
C VAL A 119 -3.72 -3.92 -18.29
N SER A 120 -3.78 -5.23 -18.06
CA SER A 120 -2.61 -6.03 -17.72
C SER A 120 -1.76 -6.38 -18.95
N LEU A 121 -0.49 -6.02 -18.90
CA LEU A 121 0.49 -6.45 -19.91
C LEU A 121 0.66 -7.98 -19.93
N ASP A 122 0.53 -8.67 -18.79
CA ASP A 122 0.57 -10.13 -18.72
C ASP A 122 -0.51 -10.78 -19.59
N TYR A 123 -1.71 -10.21 -19.62
CA TYR A 123 -2.81 -10.72 -20.45
C TYR A 123 -2.49 -10.56 -21.94
N TRP A 124 -2.04 -9.40 -22.37
CA TRP A 124 -1.71 -9.13 -23.77
C TRP A 124 -0.53 -9.95 -24.25
N LEU A 125 0.53 -10.07 -23.44
CA LEU A 125 1.67 -10.93 -23.75
C LEU A 125 1.29 -12.40 -23.85
N GLY A 126 0.37 -12.87 -22.98
CA GLY A 126 -0.18 -14.22 -23.05
C GLY A 126 -0.92 -14.48 -24.36
N GLN A 127 -1.71 -13.51 -24.84
CA GLN A 127 -2.41 -13.62 -26.12
C GLN A 127 -1.45 -13.66 -27.32
N PHE A 128 -0.39 -12.85 -27.31
CA PHE A 128 0.62 -12.88 -28.38
C PHE A 128 1.36 -14.21 -28.45
N ARG A 129 1.66 -14.82 -27.29
CA ARG A 129 2.30 -16.15 -27.23
C ARG A 129 1.38 -17.30 -27.61
N ALA A 130 0.08 -17.15 -27.41
CA ALA A 130 -0.92 -18.17 -27.72
C ALA A 130 -1.38 -18.16 -29.19
N ARG A 131 -0.91 -17.21 -30.02
CA ARG A 131 -1.14 -17.27 -31.48
C ARG A 131 -0.20 -18.32 -32.07
N PRO A 132 -0.68 -19.51 -32.46
CA PRO A 132 0.16 -20.48 -33.17
C PRO A 132 0.46 -19.92 -34.54
N ASP A 133 1.70 -20.14 -35.00
CA ASP A 133 2.19 -19.81 -36.37
C ASP A 133 1.43 -20.52 -37.50
N GLY A 134 0.28 -21.12 -37.19
CA GLY A 134 -0.56 -21.84 -38.14
C GLY A 134 -1.36 -20.99 -39.13
N ALA A 135 -1.45 -19.67 -38.93
CA ALA A 135 -2.22 -18.81 -39.85
C ALA A 135 -1.45 -18.49 -41.16
N LEU A 136 -0.15 -18.63 -41.17
CA LEU A 136 0.65 -18.40 -42.39
C LEU A 136 0.75 -19.64 -43.29
N ALA A 137 0.45 -20.84 -42.79
CA ALA A 137 0.49 -22.07 -43.59
C ALA A 137 -0.78 -22.29 -44.42
N ALA A 138 -1.90 -21.63 -44.09
CA ALA A 138 -3.17 -21.76 -44.81
C ALA A 138 -3.36 -20.77 -45.96
N ALA A 139 -2.41 -19.86 -46.21
CA ALA A 139 -2.48 -18.87 -47.29
C ALA A 139 -1.71 -19.26 -48.54
N HIS A 140 -1.12 -20.47 -48.58
CA HIS A 140 -0.36 -21.00 -49.72
C HIS A 140 -0.90 -22.33 -50.25
N VAL A 141 -2.22 -22.59 -50.16
CA VAL A 141 -2.87 -23.70 -50.86
C VAL A 141 -3.95 -23.18 -51.79
#